data_99aa36cf39f63c8c5a29c4f8f3d3fefd
#
_entry.id   99aa36cf39f63c8c5a29c4f8f3d3fefd
#
_cell.length_a   1.000
_cell.length_b   1.000
_cell.length_c   1.000
_cell.angle_alpha   90.00
_cell.angle_beta   90.00
_cell.angle_gamma   90.00
#
_symmetry.space_group_name_H-M   'P 1'
#
loop_
_entity.id
_entity.type
_entity.pdbx_description
1 polymer ?
#
loop_
_entity_poly.entity_id
_entity_poly.type
_entity_poly.pdbx_seq_one_letter_code
_entity_poly.pdbx_strand_id
1 'polypeptide(L)'
;MMLGLTLATLVACNENETSDKVIPVSPEDTSMNAAIEKARGRLSVFWQEYAHPAVDEDSFNLKLRLTDGKNVEHFWCEVVTGDGSSATCTINNDAESVHTVKIGDRVQVDFSTISDWMYRKNGKILGGETIRALLLMMSVDEAKATREQLADP
;
A
#
# COMPACT_ATOMS: atom_id res chain seq x y z
N MET A 1 54.13 29.62 -10.79
CA MET A 1 53.22 29.27 -9.71
C MET A 1 51.78 29.53 -10.20
N MET A 2 51.10 28.48 -10.68
CA MET A 2 49.70 28.56 -11.11
C MET A 2 48.83 27.88 -10.07
N LEU A 3 47.93 28.65 -9.47
CA LEU A 3 46.92 28.15 -8.53
C LEU A 3 45.74 27.59 -9.33
N GLY A 4 45.54 26.28 -9.28
CA GLY A 4 44.37 25.64 -9.84
C GLY A 4 43.21 25.70 -8.84
N LEU A 5 42.15 26.40 -9.25
CA LEU A 5 40.86 26.48 -8.51
C LEU A 5 39.97 25.34 -8.96
N THR A 6 39.83 24.29 -8.16
CA THR A 6 38.88 23.20 -8.38
C THR A 6 37.52 23.64 -7.90
N LEU A 7 36.59 23.83 -8.86
CA LEU A 7 35.17 24.11 -8.60
C LEU A 7 34.46 22.79 -8.30
N ALA A 8 34.14 22.57 -7.03
CA ALA A 8 33.31 21.44 -6.60
C ALA A 8 31.85 21.75 -6.94
N THR A 9 31.29 21.10 -7.96
CA THR A 9 29.85 21.11 -8.24
C THR A 9 29.15 20.20 -7.22
N LEU A 10 28.44 20.82 -6.30
CA LEU A 10 27.46 20.13 -5.44
C LEU A 10 26.29 19.70 -6.33
N VAL A 11 26.22 18.41 -6.62
CA VAL A 11 24.98 17.78 -7.12
C VAL A 11 24.05 17.68 -5.92
N ALA A 12 23.05 18.55 -5.85
CA ALA A 12 21.93 18.40 -4.95
C ALA A 12 21.12 17.19 -5.43
N CYS A 13 21.23 16.05 -4.75
CA CYS A 13 20.26 14.98 -4.85
C CYS A 13 18.96 15.52 -4.29
N ASN A 14 18.00 15.77 -5.17
CA ASN A 14 16.63 16.07 -4.79
C ASN A 14 15.99 14.73 -4.43
N GLU A 15 16.13 14.32 -3.17
CA GLU A 15 15.39 13.22 -2.60
C GLU A 15 13.93 13.69 -2.52
N ASN A 16 13.15 13.31 -3.51
CA ASN A 16 11.71 13.45 -3.48
C ASN A 16 11.22 12.35 -2.53
N GLU A 17 11.29 12.60 -1.22
CA GLU A 17 10.58 11.81 -0.23
C GLU A 17 9.08 11.99 -0.50
N THR A 18 8.51 11.04 -1.25
CA THR A 18 7.07 10.84 -1.24
C THR A 18 6.74 10.27 0.13
N SER A 19 6.53 11.14 1.13
CA SER A 19 5.96 10.70 2.38
C SER A 19 4.59 10.11 2.07
N ASP A 20 4.37 8.85 2.42
CA ASP A 20 3.06 8.21 2.36
C ASP A 20 2.09 9.02 3.23
N LYS A 21 1.28 9.85 2.56
CA LYS A 21 0.34 10.73 3.24
C LYS A 21 -0.82 9.89 3.75
N VAL A 22 -0.88 9.71 5.07
CA VAL A 22 -2.03 9.07 5.71
C VAL A 22 -3.21 10.04 5.70
N ILE A 23 -4.33 9.62 5.13
CA ILE A 23 -5.59 10.35 5.17
C ILE A 23 -6.41 9.78 6.32
N PRO A 24 -6.70 10.57 7.38
CA PRO A 24 -7.51 10.11 8.49
C PRO A 24 -8.94 9.81 8.01
N VAL A 25 -9.43 8.61 8.28
CA VAL A 25 -10.79 8.17 7.94
C VAL A 25 -11.51 7.77 9.20
N SER A 26 -12.74 8.27 9.38
CA SER A 26 -13.58 7.85 10.50
C SER A 26 -13.93 6.36 10.42
N PRO A 27 -13.97 5.62 11.55
CA PRO A 27 -14.46 4.25 11.58
C PRO A 27 -15.90 4.09 11.07
N GLU A 28 -16.71 5.17 11.13
CA GLU A 28 -18.09 5.21 10.63
C GLU A 28 -18.20 5.61 9.16
N ASP A 29 -17.09 5.83 8.45
CA ASP A 29 -17.14 6.18 7.03
C ASP A 29 -17.73 5.03 6.19
N THR A 30 -18.93 5.28 5.65
CA THR A 30 -19.70 4.27 4.91
C THR A 30 -19.04 3.90 3.59
N SER A 31 -18.36 4.84 2.92
CA SER A 31 -17.66 4.60 1.64
C SER A 31 -16.45 3.71 1.86
N MET A 32 -15.67 3.99 2.91
CA MET A 32 -14.52 3.18 3.28
C MET A 32 -14.94 1.77 3.71
N ASN A 33 -15.98 1.65 4.54
CA ASN A 33 -16.48 0.35 4.98
C ASN A 33 -17.00 -0.48 3.81
N ALA A 34 -17.72 0.13 2.85
CA ALA A 34 -18.17 -0.54 1.63
C ALA A 34 -16.99 -1.00 0.75
N ALA A 35 -15.92 -0.20 0.67
CA ALA A 35 -14.70 -0.55 -0.05
C ALA A 35 -13.99 -1.76 0.58
N ILE A 36 -13.87 -1.80 1.91
CA ILE A 36 -13.32 -2.93 2.65
C ILE A 36 -14.13 -4.22 2.40
N GLU A 37 -15.46 -4.14 2.50
CA GLU A 37 -16.33 -5.29 2.24
C GLU A 37 -16.19 -5.79 0.78
N LYS A 38 -16.11 -4.88 -0.19
CA LYS A 38 -15.89 -5.23 -1.60
C LYS A 38 -14.53 -5.91 -1.79
N ALA A 39 -13.46 -5.38 -1.19
CA ALA A 39 -12.13 -5.97 -1.26
C ALA A 39 -12.12 -7.38 -0.66
N ARG A 40 -12.68 -7.55 0.54
CA ARG A 40 -12.77 -8.85 1.22
C ARG A 40 -13.57 -9.88 0.42
N GLY A 41 -14.68 -9.45 -0.18
CA GLY A 41 -15.51 -10.31 -1.03
C GLY A 41 -14.80 -10.81 -2.30
N ARG A 42 -13.72 -10.16 -2.70
CA ARG A 42 -12.91 -10.49 -3.88
C ARG A 42 -11.52 -11.03 -3.55
N LEU A 43 -11.23 -11.33 -2.30
CA LEU A 43 -9.91 -11.79 -1.86
C LEU A 43 -9.48 -13.10 -2.56
N SER A 44 -10.44 -13.95 -2.95
CA SER A 44 -10.15 -15.16 -3.72
C SER A 44 -9.51 -14.88 -5.09
N VAL A 45 -9.86 -13.76 -5.71
CA VAL A 45 -9.24 -13.32 -6.99
C VAL A 45 -7.75 -13.02 -6.76
N PHE A 46 -7.43 -12.27 -5.70
CA PHE A 46 -6.03 -12.00 -5.35
C PHE A 46 -5.21 -13.28 -5.19
N TRP A 47 -5.71 -14.26 -4.45
CA TRP A 47 -4.97 -15.50 -4.21
C TRP A 47 -4.84 -16.37 -5.46
N GLN A 48 -5.82 -16.31 -6.36
CA GLN A 48 -5.76 -17.01 -7.65
C GLN A 48 -4.63 -16.45 -8.52
N GLU A 49 -4.55 -15.12 -8.64
CA GLU A 49 -3.49 -14.44 -9.40
C GLU A 49 -2.12 -14.61 -8.71
N TYR A 50 -2.05 -14.49 -7.38
CA TYR A 50 -0.81 -14.71 -6.63
C TYR A 50 -0.25 -16.13 -6.81
N ALA A 51 -1.09 -17.15 -6.88
CA ALA A 51 -0.66 -18.54 -7.10
C ALA A 51 -0.10 -18.79 -8.50
N HIS A 52 -0.56 -18.05 -9.50
CA HIS A 52 -0.19 -18.23 -10.92
C HIS A 52 -0.03 -16.86 -11.62
N PRO A 53 0.92 -16.02 -11.17
CA PRO A 53 1.04 -14.68 -11.71
C PRO A 53 1.43 -14.71 -13.19
N ALA A 54 0.80 -13.85 -13.99
CA ALA A 54 1.22 -13.61 -15.36
C ALA A 54 2.57 -12.85 -15.39
N VAL A 55 3.25 -12.86 -16.53
CA VAL A 55 4.58 -12.24 -16.67
C VAL A 55 4.59 -10.73 -16.44
N ASP A 56 3.44 -10.09 -16.57
CA ASP A 56 3.20 -8.64 -16.35
C ASP A 56 2.55 -8.32 -15.00
N GLU A 57 2.47 -9.30 -14.11
CA GLU A 57 1.90 -9.17 -12.76
C GLU A 57 2.97 -9.26 -11.68
N ASP A 58 2.96 -8.29 -10.78
CA ASP A 58 3.91 -8.16 -9.67
C ASP A 58 3.31 -7.40 -8.48
N SER A 59 4.13 -7.17 -7.45
CA SER A 59 3.81 -6.30 -6.30
C SER A 59 2.53 -6.69 -5.59
N PHE A 60 2.38 -7.96 -5.23
CA PHE A 60 1.22 -8.47 -4.51
C PHE A 60 1.23 -8.02 -3.05
N ASN A 61 0.27 -7.18 -2.68
CA ASN A 61 0.15 -6.59 -1.35
C ASN A 61 -1.22 -6.85 -0.72
N LEU A 62 -1.21 -7.09 0.58
CA LEU A 62 -2.40 -7.07 1.43
C LEU A 62 -2.40 -5.80 2.27
N LYS A 63 -3.57 -5.31 2.65
CA LYS A 63 -3.73 -4.24 3.63
C LYS A 63 -4.27 -4.83 4.93
N LEU A 64 -3.51 -4.70 6.00
CA LEU A 64 -3.81 -5.28 7.31
C LEU A 64 -4.26 -4.20 8.28
N ARG A 65 -5.39 -4.42 8.95
CA ARG A 65 -5.86 -3.60 10.07
C ARG A 65 -5.22 -4.14 11.35
N LEU A 66 -4.24 -3.41 11.87
CA LEU A 66 -3.51 -3.78 13.09
C LEU A 66 -3.88 -2.86 14.26
N THR A 67 -3.66 -3.33 15.48
CA THR A 67 -3.94 -2.58 16.70
C THR A 67 -2.89 -2.86 17.76
N ASP A 68 -2.60 -1.87 18.58
CA ASP A 68 -1.83 -2.01 19.82
C ASP A 68 -2.75 -2.09 21.08
N GLY A 69 -4.07 -2.27 20.86
CA GLY A 69 -5.11 -2.25 21.89
C GLY A 69 -5.68 -0.86 22.17
N LYS A 70 -5.02 0.20 21.75
CA LYS A 70 -5.37 1.60 21.95
C LYS A 70 -5.67 2.31 20.63
N ASN A 71 -4.78 2.12 19.68
CA ASN A 71 -4.84 2.68 18.34
C ASN A 71 -5.13 1.59 17.31
N VAL A 72 -5.66 2.00 16.17
CA VAL A 72 -5.88 1.14 15.00
C VAL A 72 -5.27 1.83 13.79
N GLU A 73 -4.51 1.08 13.02
CA GLU A 73 -3.88 1.58 11.80
C GLU A 73 -3.90 0.51 10.71
N HIS A 74 -3.89 0.92 9.46
CA HIS A 74 -3.90 0.05 8.30
C HIS A 74 -2.54 0.07 7.60
N PHE A 75 -1.92 -1.10 7.48
CA PHE A 75 -0.60 -1.26 6.88
C PHE A 75 -0.69 -2.00 5.56
N TRP A 76 -0.04 -1.49 4.52
CA TRP A 76 0.27 -2.27 3.35
C TRP A 76 1.38 -3.25 3.65
N CYS A 77 1.26 -4.48 3.14
CA CYS A 77 2.13 -5.58 3.47
C CYS A 77 2.38 -6.42 2.21
N GLU A 78 3.62 -6.43 1.71
CA GLU A 78 3.98 -7.21 0.54
C GLU A 78 4.04 -8.69 0.86
N VAL A 79 3.30 -9.52 0.12
CA VAL A 79 3.22 -10.95 0.36
C VAL A 79 4.53 -11.62 -0.03
N VAL A 80 5.13 -12.35 0.90
CA VAL A 80 6.35 -13.13 0.70
C VAL A 80 6.02 -14.59 0.38
N THR A 81 5.06 -15.16 1.12
CA THR A 81 4.53 -16.51 0.88
C THR A 81 3.05 -16.54 1.25
N GLY A 82 2.25 -17.33 0.55
CA GLY A 82 0.84 -17.50 0.87
C GLY A 82 0.11 -18.41 -0.11
N ASP A 83 -1.02 -18.93 0.35
CA ASP A 83 -1.87 -19.84 -0.43
C ASP A 83 -3.38 -19.59 -0.24
N GLY A 84 -3.76 -18.47 0.40
CA GLY A 84 -5.14 -18.15 0.72
C GLY A 84 -5.67 -18.74 2.02
N SER A 85 -4.91 -19.62 2.69
CA SER A 85 -5.21 -20.15 4.03
C SER A 85 -4.17 -19.73 5.06
N SER A 86 -2.94 -19.49 4.62
CA SER A 86 -1.82 -19.00 5.42
C SER A 86 -0.98 -18.07 4.57
N ALA A 87 -0.47 -16.99 5.16
CA ALA A 87 0.41 -16.06 4.47
C ALA A 87 1.38 -15.36 5.42
N THR A 88 2.54 -15.01 4.89
CA THR A 88 3.53 -14.15 5.54
C THR A 88 3.80 -12.96 4.63
N CYS A 89 3.85 -11.77 5.17
CA CYS A 89 4.15 -10.57 4.42
C CYS A 89 5.13 -9.64 5.14
N THR A 90 5.68 -8.69 4.42
CA THR A 90 6.60 -7.67 4.94
C THR A 90 5.89 -6.32 4.99
N ILE A 91 5.87 -5.66 6.14
CA ILE A 91 5.26 -4.33 6.32
C ILE A 91 5.98 -3.32 5.43
N ASN A 92 5.22 -2.53 4.70
CA ASN A 92 5.67 -1.73 3.57
C ASN A 92 5.50 -0.21 3.76
N ASN A 93 4.92 0.23 4.88
CA ASN A 93 4.82 1.63 5.26
C ASN A 93 5.14 1.84 6.74
N ASP A 94 5.55 3.05 7.08
CA ASP A 94 5.83 3.44 8.46
C ASP A 94 4.56 3.52 9.31
N ALA A 95 4.73 3.24 10.60
CA ALA A 95 3.68 3.35 11.59
C ALA A 95 3.56 4.80 12.09
N GLU A 96 2.34 5.33 12.15
CA GLU A 96 2.05 6.63 12.75
C GLU A 96 1.58 6.51 14.20
N SER A 97 0.74 5.54 14.50
CA SER A 97 0.08 5.40 15.81
C SER A 97 0.22 4.01 16.43
N VAL A 98 0.28 2.95 15.62
CA VAL A 98 0.45 1.57 16.08
C VAL A 98 1.92 1.19 15.99
N HIS A 99 2.62 1.13 17.12
CA HIS A 99 4.07 0.90 17.19
C HIS A 99 4.45 -0.56 17.50
N THR A 100 3.53 -1.50 17.35
CA THR A 100 3.79 -2.94 17.49
C THR A 100 4.48 -3.55 16.27
N VAL A 101 4.47 -2.85 15.15
CA VAL A 101 5.17 -3.19 13.91
C VAL A 101 5.85 -1.96 13.32
N LYS A 102 6.82 -2.19 12.46
CA LYS A 102 7.51 -1.14 11.68
C LYS A 102 7.76 -1.61 10.26
N ILE A 103 8.07 -0.68 9.37
CA ILE A 103 8.47 -0.99 8.01
C ILE A 103 9.59 -2.02 7.98
N GLY A 104 9.48 -3.03 7.11
CA GLY A 104 10.41 -4.13 6.97
C GLY A 104 10.16 -5.32 7.90
N ASP A 105 9.28 -5.22 8.88
CA ASP A 105 8.93 -6.35 9.73
C ASP A 105 8.17 -7.42 8.93
N ARG A 106 8.58 -8.67 9.11
CA ARG A 106 7.87 -9.82 8.55
C ARG A 106 6.84 -10.33 9.55
N VAL A 107 5.58 -10.36 9.11
CA VAL A 107 4.46 -10.74 9.95
C VAL A 107 3.68 -11.93 9.36
N GLN A 108 3.15 -12.77 10.24
CA GLN A 108 2.15 -13.77 9.88
C GLN A 108 0.80 -13.06 9.70
N VAL A 109 0.13 -13.31 8.58
CA VAL A 109 -1.15 -12.66 8.29
C VAL A 109 -2.28 -13.31 9.06
N ASP A 110 -2.98 -12.55 9.89
CA ASP A 110 -4.31 -12.89 10.33
C ASP A 110 -5.33 -12.46 9.28
N PHE A 111 -5.96 -13.39 8.61
CA PHE A 111 -6.89 -13.14 7.50
C PHE A 111 -8.11 -12.30 7.92
N SER A 112 -8.48 -12.33 9.21
CA SER A 112 -9.55 -11.49 9.74
C SER A 112 -9.19 -9.99 9.73
N THR A 113 -7.91 -9.66 9.72
CA THR A 113 -7.40 -8.28 9.69
C THR A 113 -7.27 -7.71 8.28
N ILE A 114 -7.40 -8.51 7.23
CA ILE A 114 -7.28 -8.04 5.85
C ILE A 114 -8.42 -7.06 5.55
N SER A 115 -8.08 -5.84 5.19
CA SER A 115 -9.01 -4.78 4.82
C SER A 115 -8.99 -4.42 3.34
N ASP A 116 -7.91 -4.77 2.62
CA ASP A 116 -7.79 -4.56 1.18
C ASP A 116 -6.69 -5.45 0.61
N TRP A 117 -6.57 -5.47 -0.70
CA TRP A 117 -5.49 -6.12 -1.43
C TRP A 117 -5.24 -5.38 -2.74
N MET A 118 -4.03 -5.49 -3.25
CA MET A 118 -3.68 -5.01 -4.59
C MET A 118 -2.53 -5.83 -5.18
N TYR A 119 -2.45 -5.82 -6.49
CA TYR A 119 -1.26 -6.21 -7.25
C TYR A 119 -1.13 -5.31 -8.49
N ARG A 120 0.03 -5.32 -9.14
CA ARG A 120 0.22 -4.58 -10.38
C ARG A 120 0.12 -5.51 -11.57
N LYS A 121 -0.51 -5.00 -12.64
CA LYS A 121 -0.53 -5.62 -13.97
C LYS A 121 -0.24 -4.54 -15.00
N ASN A 122 0.79 -4.74 -15.83
CA ASN A 122 1.28 -3.70 -16.76
C ASN A 122 1.51 -2.34 -16.06
N GLY A 123 2.02 -2.36 -14.84
CA GLY A 123 2.27 -1.17 -14.03
C GLY A 123 1.04 -0.49 -13.42
N LYS A 124 -0.18 -0.98 -13.69
CA LYS A 124 -1.44 -0.49 -13.13
C LYS A 124 -1.86 -1.32 -11.90
N ILE A 125 -2.44 -0.66 -10.92
CA ILE A 125 -2.95 -1.30 -9.69
C ILE A 125 -4.32 -1.92 -9.96
N LEU A 126 -4.44 -3.23 -9.73
CA LEU A 126 -5.71 -3.94 -9.63
C LEU A 126 -6.05 -4.15 -8.14
N GLY A 127 -7.33 -4.19 -7.81
CA GLY A 127 -7.79 -4.11 -6.42
C GLY A 127 -7.69 -2.69 -5.90
N GLY A 128 -7.21 -2.49 -4.66
CA GLY A 128 -7.05 -1.16 -4.07
C GLY A 128 -8.39 -0.44 -3.87
N GLU A 129 -9.41 -1.15 -3.42
CA GLU A 129 -10.75 -0.59 -3.22
C GLU A 129 -10.73 0.55 -2.19
N THR A 130 -9.93 0.42 -1.14
CA THR A 130 -9.77 1.51 -0.15
C THR A 130 -9.02 2.72 -0.74
N ILE A 131 -8.12 2.52 -1.70
CA ILE A 131 -7.47 3.62 -2.44
C ILE A 131 -8.52 4.37 -3.26
N ARG A 132 -9.42 3.65 -3.93
CA ARG A 132 -10.50 4.23 -4.72
C ARG A 132 -11.48 5.05 -3.86
N ALA A 133 -11.79 4.57 -2.66
CA ALA A 133 -12.63 5.32 -1.71
C ALA A 133 -11.96 6.64 -1.25
N LEU A 134 -10.64 6.64 -1.07
CA LEU A 134 -9.89 7.84 -0.68
C LEU A 134 -9.83 8.92 -1.77
N LEU A 135 -10.06 8.60 -3.04
CA LEU A 135 -10.02 9.58 -4.14
C LEU A 135 -10.93 10.79 -3.91
N LEU A 136 -12.04 10.60 -3.20
CA LEU A 136 -12.99 11.68 -2.87
C LEU A 136 -12.48 12.63 -1.78
N MET A 137 -11.47 12.21 -1.01
CA MET A 137 -10.86 12.97 0.08
C MET A 137 -9.53 13.62 -0.32
N MET A 138 -9.05 13.34 -1.52
CA MET A 138 -7.81 13.90 -2.08
C MET A 138 -8.07 15.23 -2.77
N SER A 139 -7.02 16.05 -2.91
CA SER A 139 -7.05 17.18 -3.83
C SER A 139 -7.25 16.71 -5.27
N VAL A 140 -7.67 17.59 -6.17
CA VAL A 140 -7.92 17.27 -7.59
C VAL A 140 -6.67 16.68 -8.25
N ASP A 141 -5.51 17.23 -7.97
CA ASP A 141 -4.23 16.81 -8.58
C ASP A 141 -3.78 15.45 -8.02
N GLU A 142 -3.87 15.25 -6.70
CA GLU A 142 -3.59 13.96 -6.04
C GLU A 142 -4.52 12.86 -6.56
N ALA A 143 -5.83 13.13 -6.63
CA ALA A 143 -6.82 12.19 -7.13
C ALA A 143 -6.58 11.83 -8.60
N LYS A 144 -6.16 12.80 -9.43
CA LYS A 144 -5.79 12.55 -10.82
C LYS A 144 -4.58 11.63 -10.92
N ALA A 145 -3.49 11.97 -10.24
CA ALA A 145 -2.27 11.17 -10.23
C ALA A 145 -2.52 9.74 -9.72
N THR A 146 -3.35 9.59 -8.68
CA THR A 146 -3.71 8.27 -8.15
C THR A 146 -4.56 7.48 -9.14
N ARG A 147 -5.56 8.11 -9.80
CA ARG A 147 -6.37 7.43 -10.84
C ARG A 147 -5.52 6.92 -12.00
N GLU A 148 -4.49 7.67 -12.39
CA GLU A 148 -3.58 7.24 -13.46
C GLU A 148 -2.79 5.97 -13.12
N GLN A 149 -2.62 5.65 -11.84
CA GLN A 149 -2.00 4.40 -11.38
C GLN A 149 -2.99 3.24 -11.28
N LEU A 150 -4.28 3.49 -11.12
CA LEU A 150 -5.29 2.45 -10.99
C LEU A 150 -5.67 1.88 -12.36
N ALA A 151 -5.88 0.56 -12.43
CA ALA A 151 -6.55 -0.06 -13.57
C ALA A 151 -8.03 0.36 -13.58
N ASP A 152 -8.68 0.26 -14.75
CA ASP A 152 -10.13 0.41 -14.83
C ASP A 152 -10.82 -0.66 -13.97
N PRO A 153 -11.95 -0.32 -13.29
CA PRO A 153 -12.64 -1.22 -12.37
C PRO A 153 -13.25 -2.44 -13.06
#